data_803d0848acd0feffe25c0e27c519f8b5
#
_entry.id   803d0848acd0feffe25c0e27c519f8b5
#
_cell.length_a   1.000
_cell.length_b   1.000
_cell.length_c   1.000
_cell.angle_alpha   90.00
_cell.angle_beta   90.00
_cell.angle_gamma   90.00
#
_symmetry.space_group_name_H-M   'P 1'
#
loop_
_entity.id
_entity.type
_entity.pdbx_description
1 polymer ?
#
loop_
_entity_poly.entity_id
_entity_poly.type
_entity_poly.pdbx_seq_one_letter_code
_entity_poly.pdbx_strand_id
1 'polypeptide(L)'
;TDASHSIGANFISDEIYHGIQYEKKAVSALEVTDECYVINSFSKFFSMTGWRVGWMVVPQNHIRLVERLAQNLFICSPHVSQVAALEAMSCEEELSQNLNVYHKNRKIIMDGLQHIGLQTFAPPDGAFYFYIDISKYSDDSLSFCNDV
;
A
#
# COMPACT_ATOMS: atom_id res chain seq x y z
N THR A 1 13.64 -12.64 3.06
CA THR A 1 13.55 -13.28 4.41
C THR A 1 14.90 -13.87 4.81
N ASP A 2 15.57 -14.67 3.98
CA ASP A 2 16.86 -15.29 4.32
C ASP A 2 17.94 -14.23 4.61
N ALA A 3 17.98 -13.15 3.82
CA ALA A 3 18.90 -12.05 4.04
C ALA A 3 18.65 -11.32 5.38
N SER A 4 17.38 -11.10 5.75
CA SER A 4 17.06 -10.47 7.05
C SER A 4 17.41 -11.39 8.22
N HIS A 5 17.11 -12.69 8.12
CA HIS A 5 17.50 -13.67 9.14
C HIS A 5 19.01 -13.78 9.32
N SER A 6 19.79 -13.74 8.24
CA SER A 6 21.26 -13.86 8.30
C SER A 6 21.92 -12.73 9.06
N ILE A 7 21.27 -11.58 9.17
CA ILE A 7 21.77 -10.39 9.92
C ILE A 7 21.00 -10.15 11.23
N GLY A 8 20.11 -11.05 11.62
CA GLY A 8 19.28 -10.91 12.83
C GLY A 8 18.25 -9.80 12.77
N ALA A 9 17.84 -9.36 11.56
CA ALA A 9 16.83 -8.33 11.37
C ALA A 9 15.43 -8.92 11.19
N ASN A 10 14.41 -8.22 11.70
CA ASN A 10 13.03 -8.55 11.43
C ASN A 10 12.63 -8.07 10.02
N PHE A 11 11.78 -8.85 9.35
CA PHE A 11 11.22 -8.48 8.07
C PHE A 11 9.80 -7.93 8.24
N ILE A 12 9.57 -6.71 7.76
CA ILE A 12 8.26 -6.05 7.75
C ILE A 12 7.85 -5.84 6.29
N SER A 13 6.71 -6.39 5.91
CA SER A 13 6.09 -6.20 4.59
C SER A 13 4.93 -5.22 4.73
N ASP A 14 5.05 -4.05 4.12
CA ASP A 14 3.94 -3.11 4.00
C ASP A 14 3.15 -3.44 2.73
N GLU A 15 1.99 -4.07 2.92
CA GLU A 15 1.12 -4.56 1.85
C GLU A 15 -0.13 -3.68 1.68
N ILE A 16 -0.09 -2.44 2.14
CA ILE A 16 -1.24 -1.53 2.19
C ILE A 16 -1.89 -1.30 0.82
N TYR A 17 -1.14 -1.49 -0.28
CA TYR A 17 -1.62 -1.32 -1.65
C TYR A 17 -2.05 -2.63 -2.33
N HIS A 18 -2.00 -3.78 -1.66
CA HIS A 18 -2.54 -5.02 -2.21
C HIS A 18 -4.02 -4.83 -2.58
N GLY A 19 -4.40 -5.34 -3.76
CA GLY A 19 -5.70 -5.09 -4.38
C GLY A 19 -5.66 -3.98 -5.44
N ILE A 20 -4.83 -2.93 -5.29
CA ILE A 20 -4.59 -1.93 -6.34
C ILE A 20 -3.38 -2.38 -7.15
N GLN A 21 -3.61 -3.26 -8.10
CA GLN A 21 -2.58 -3.86 -8.95
C GLN A 21 -3.08 -3.93 -10.39
N TYR A 22 -2.18 -3.86 -11.34
CA TYR A 22 -2.51 -3.72 -12.75
C TYR A 22 -2.19 -4.99 -13.54
N GLU A 23 -0.97 -5.15 -14.07
CA GLU A 23 -0.61 -6.30 -14.90
C GLU A 23 -0.11 -7.50 -14.08
N LYS A 24 0.50 -7.26 -12.93
CA LYS A 24 1.10 -8.31 -12.09
C LYS A 24 0.32 -8.46 -10.79
N LYS A 25 0.07 -9.70 -10.41
CA LYS A 25 -0.48 -10.00 -9.09
C LYS A 25 0.58 -9.75 -8.00
N ALA A 26 0.21 -9.00 -6.98
CA ALA A 26 1.04 -8.86 -5.79
C ALA A 26 1.11 -10.20 -5.03
N VAL A 27 2.28 -10.46 -4.45
CA VAL A 27 2.56 -11.65 -3.63
C VAL A 27 2.70 -11.19 -2.19
N SER A 28 1.95 -11.79 -1.28
CA SER A 28 2.11 -11.52 0.14
C SER A 28 3.39 -12.19 0.68
N ALA A 29 4.05 -11.53 1.63
CA ALA A 29 5.17 -12.14 2.35
C ALA A 29 4.78 -13.44 3.05
N LEU A 30 3.50 -13.59 3.43
CA LEU A 30 2.94 -14.80 4.04
C LEU A 30 2.91 -16.02 3.11
N GLU A 31 3.03 -15.83 1.80
CA GLU A 31 3.20 -16.95 0.86
C GLU A 31 4.61 -17.60 0.96
N VAL A 32 5.53 -16.91 1.62
CA VAL A 32 6.95 -17.32 1.74
C VAL A 32 7.33 -17.69 3.16
N THR A 33 6.80 -16.98 4.18
CA THR A 33 7.19 -17.19 5.59
C THR A 33 6.14 -16.68 6.56
N ASP A 34 6.01 -17.36 7.71
CA ASP A 34 5.21 -16.91 8.86
C ASP A 34 6.04 -16.04 9.84
N GLU A 35 7.37 -15.98 9.66
CA GLU A 35 8.29 -15.23 10.51
C GLU A 35 8.49 -13.80 9.99
N CYS A 36 7.38 -13.12 9.71
CA CYS A 36 7.37 -11.73 9.25
C CYS A 36 6.21 -10.94 9.84
N TYR A 37 6.29 -9.64 9.70
CA TYR A 37 5.20 -8.72 10.04
C TYR A 37 4.59 -8.23 8.73
N VAL A 38 3.29 -8.46 8.55
CA VAL A 38 2.56 -7.93 7.39
C VAL A 38 1.61 -6.84 7.87
N ILE A 39 1.73 -5.66 7.27
CA ILE A 39 0.88 -4.51 7.57
C ILE A 39 -0.07 -4.30 6.40
N ASN A 40 -1.35 -4.18 6.68
CA ASN A 40 -2.35 -3.90 5.68
C ASN A 40 -3.45 -2.97 6.23
N SER A 41 -4.30 -2.43 5.36
CA SER A 41 -5.28 -1.43 5.75
C SER A 41 -6.48 -1.39 4.82
N PHE A 42 -7.61 -0.97 5.35
CA PHE A 42 -8.80 -0.62 4.57
C PHE A 42 -8.70 0.75 3.88
N SER A 43 -7.63 1.52 4.14
CA SER A 43 -7.49 2.89 3.64
C SER A 43 -7.38 3.01 2.13
N LYS A 44 -6.80 2.02 1.42
CA LYS A 44 -6.43 2.15 0.01
C LYS A 44 -7.40 1.39 -0.89
N PHE A 45 -7.22 0.09 -1.05
CA PHE A 45 -8.08 -0.72 -1.91
C PHE A 45 -9.56 -0.59 -1.57
N PHE A 46 -9.91 -0.60 -0.29
CA PHE A 46 -11.29 -0.47 0.20
C PHE A 46 -11.80 0.98 0.25
N SER A 47 -11.01 1.97 -0.14
CA SER A 47 -11.39 3.40 -0.14
C SER A 47 -11.86 3.95 1.23
N MET A 48 -11.38 3.37 2.32
CA MET A 48 -11.82 3.66 3.70
C MET A 48 -10.78 4.47 4.50
N THR A 49 -10.09 5.41 3.88
CA THR A 49 -9.01 6.19 4.51
C THR A 49 -9.44 6.90 5.80
N GLY A 50 -10.63 7.52 5.81
CA GLY A 50 -11.18 8.25 6.96
C GLY A 50 -11.65 7.35 8.11
N TRP A 51 -11.85 6.07 7.89
CA TRP A 51 -12.36 5.13 8.88
C TRP A 51 -11.31 4.63 9.88
N ARG A 52 -10.03 4.84 9.60
CA ARG A 52 -8.90 4.52 10.49
C ARG A 52 -8.86 3.09 10.98
N VAL A 53 -8.98 2.12 10.07
CA VAL A 53 -8.94 0.68 10.37
C VAL A 53 -7.96 -0.05 9.45
N GLY A 54 -7.27 -1.02 10.00
CA GLY A 54 -6.32 -1.89 9.31
C GLY A 54 -6.02 -3.11 10.17
N TRP A 55 -5.12 -3.94 9.70
CA TRP A 55 -4.68 -5.13 10.43
C TRP A 55 -3.19 -5.37 10.26
N MET A 56 -2.66 -6.14 11.19
CA MET A 56 -1.28 -6.60 11.14
C MET A 56 -1.24 -8.11 11.43
N VAL A 57 -0.53 -8.85 10.58
CA VAL A 57 -0.15 -10.23 10.87
C VAL A 57 1.24 -10.21 11.48
N VAL A 58 1.43 -10.96 12.54
CA VAL A 58 2.69 -11.00 13.30
C VAL A 58 3.07 -12.45 13.62
N PRO A 59 4.35 -12.75 13.84
CA PRO A 59 4.78 -14.05 14.33
C PRO A 59 4.02 -14.46 15.60
N GLN A 60 3.68 -15.74 15.72
CA GLN A 60 2.83 -16.28 16.78
C GLN A 60 3.29 -15.90 18.20
N ASN A 61 4.61 -15.92 18.44
CA ASN A 61 5.21 -15.57 19.72
C ASN A 61 5.15 -14.06 20.05
N HIS A 62 4.85 -13.21 19.08
CA HIS A 62 4.74 -11.77 19.23
C HIS A 62 3.30 -11.24 19.39
N ILE A 63 2.29 -12.07 19.16
CA ILE A 63 0.87 -11.66 19.24
C ILE A 63 0.60 -10.96 20.58
N ARG A 64 0.95 -11.60 21.70
CA ARG A 64 0.66 -11.04 23.04
C ARG A 64 1.41 -9.74 23.33
N LEU A 65 2.61 -9.57 22.78
CA LEU A 65 3.40 -8.34 22.92
C LEU A 65 2.72 -7.19 22.17
N VAL A 66 2.29 -7.45 20.94
CA VAL A 66 1.61 -6.46 20.10
C VAL A 66 0.24 -6.09 20.67
N GLU A 67 -0.54 -7.06 21.15
CA GLU A 67 -1.82 -6.79 21.86
C GLU A 67 -1.63 -5.85 23.05
N ARG A 68 -0.64 -6.10 23.89
CA ARG A 68 -0.34 -5.24 25.05
C ARG A 68 0.08 -3.84 24.63
N LEU A 69 0.84 -3.72 23.56
CA LEU A 69 1.22 -2.43 23.00
C LEU A 69 -0.01 -1.68 22.49
N ALA A 70 -0.85 -2.33 21.69
CA ALA A 70 -2.08 -1.76 21.15
C ALA A 70 -3.03 -1.28 22.27
N GLN A 71 -3.23 -2.08 23.32
CA GLN A 71 -4.05 -1.74 24.49
C GLN A 71 -3.61 -0.43 25.15
N ASN A 72 -2.32 -0.14 25.16
CA ASN A 72 -1.77 1.06 25.80
C ASN A 72 -1.69 2.26 24.87
N LEU A 73 -1.58 2.05 23.54
CA LEU A 73 -1.46 3.14 22.57
C LEU A 73 -2.81 3.70 22.11
N PHE A 74 -3.79 2.84 21.85
CA PHE A 74 -5.08 3.28 21.26
C PHE A 74 -6.28 2.39 21.64
N ILE A 75 -6.09 1.32 22.40
CA ILE A 75 -7.09 0.36 22.87
C ILE A 75 -7.63 -0.50 21.72
N CYS A 76 -8.43 0.07 20.81
CA CYS A 76 -8.96 -0.59 19.61
C CYS A 76 -9.42 0.45 18.58
N SER A 77 -9.64 0.00 17.35
CA SER A 77 -10.30 0.84 16.32
C SER A 77 -11.76 1.13 16.70
N PRO A 78 -12.35 2.27 16.27
CA PRO A 78 -13.74 2.58 16.50
C PRO A 78 -14.67 1.45 16.05
N HIS A 79 -15.67 1.10 16.87
CA HIS A 79 -16.57 -0.02 16.56
C HIS A 79 -17.29 0.13 15.22
N VAL A 80 -17.78 1.34 14.91
CA VAL A 80 -18.44 1.62 13.63
C VAL A 80 -17.51 1.36 12.45
N SER A 81 -16.21 1.66 12.58
CA SER A 81 -15.21 1.40 11.53
C SER A 81 -14.98 -0.11 11.33
N GLN A 82 -15.01 -0.90 12.41
CA GLN A 82 -14.87 -2.35 12.33
C GLN A 82 -16.07 -2.98 11.62
N VAL A 83 -17.30 -2.54 11.93
CA VAL A 83 -18.53 -3.02 11.27
C VAL A 83 -18.50 -2.65 9.77
N ALA A 84 -18.14 -1.41 9.44
CA ALA A 84 -18.02 -0.98 8.05
C ALA A 84 -16.94 -1.76 7.29
N ALA A 85 -15.80 -2.05 7.93
CA ALA A 85 -14.72 -2.84 7.33
C ALA A 85 -15.16 -4.28 7.05
N LEU A 86 -15.94 -4.88 7.93
CA LEU A 86 -16.49 -6.22 7.72
C LEU A 86 -17.39 -6.27 6.48
N GLU A 87 -18.27 -5.29 6.31
CA GLU A 87 -19.15 -5.18 5.14
C GLU A 87 -18.35 -4.92 3.86
N ALA A 88 -17.33 -4.05 3.93
CA ALA A 88 -16.49 -3.71 2.78
C ALA A 88 -15.79 -4.93 2.16
N MET A 89 -15.53 -5.98 2.93
CA MET A 89 -14.96 -7.23 2.41
C MET A 89 -15.88 -7.98 1.44
N SER A 90 -17.17 -7.66 1.42
CA SER A 90 -18.18 -8.25 0.54
C SER A 90 -18.56 -7.34 -0.64
N CYS A 91 -17.97 -6.14 -0.75
CA CYS A 91 -18.28 -5.14 -1.79
C CYS A 91 -17.41 -5.32 -3.05
N GLU A 92 -17.33 -6.53 -3.60
CA GLU A 92 -16.44 -6.84 -4.74
C GLU A 92 -16.73 -6.01 -5.99
N GLU A 93 -18.01 -5.73 -6.26
CA GLU A 93 -18.42 -4.95 -7.45
C GLU A 93 -17.94 -3.51 -7.35
N GLU A 94 -18.18 -2.83 -6.23
CA GLU A 94 -17.76 -1.46 -5.97
C GLU A 94 -16.23 -1.32 -5.97
N LEU A 95 -15.54 -2.29 -5.39
CA LEU A 95 -14.08 -2.33 -5.37
C LEU A 95 -13.51 -2.50 -6.79
N SER A 96 -14.13 -3.34 -7.60
CA SER A 96 -13.77 -3.51 -9.02
C SER A 96 -14.00 -2.24 -9.84
N GLN A 97 -15.08 -1.52 -9.58
CA GLN A 97 -15.37 -0.24 -10.23
C GLN A 97 -14.31 0.81 -9.87
N ASN A 98 -13.92 0.90 -8.59
CA ASN A 98 -12.85 1.79 -8.14
C ASN A 98 -11.51 1.44 -8.79
N LEU A 99 -11.17 0.15 -8.88
CA LEU A 99 -9.95 -0.30 -9.55
C LEU A 99 -9.93 0.10 -11.04
N ASN A 100 -11.07 0.00 -11.73
CA ASN A 100 -11.20 0.46 -13.11
C ASN A 100 -10.94 1.97 -13.28
N VAL A 101 -11.30 2.78 -12.28
CA VAL A 101 -10.96 4.21 -12.28
C VAL A 101 -9.44 4.40 -12.16
N TYR A 102 -8.78 3.67 -11.27
CA TYR A 102 -7.32 3.71 -11.16
C TYR A 102 -6.61 3.28 -12.46
N HIS A 103 -7.10 2.23 -13.14
CA HIS A 103 -6.59 1.82 -14.44
C HIS A 103 -6.67 2.94 -15.50
N LYS A 104 -7.82 3.62 -15.57
CA LYS A 104 -8.02 4.75 -16.50
C LYS A 104 -7.10 5.91 -16.17
N ASN A 105 -7.02 6.28 -14.89
CA ASN A 105 -6.17 7.38 -14.42
C ASN A 105 -4.69 7.08 -14.68
N ARG A 106 -4.23 5.85 -14.42
CA ARG A 106 -2.87 5.41 -14.74
C ARG A 106 -2.54 5.65 -16.21
N LYS A 107 -3.42 5.24 -17.11
CA LYS A 107 -3.24 5.43 -18.55
C LYS A 107 -3.16 6.91 -18.93
N ILE A 108 -4.09 7.72 -18.43
CA ILE A 108 -4.10 9.18 -18.69
C ILE A 108 -2.80 9.83 -18.24
N ILE A 109 -2.31 9.48 -17.05
CA ILE A 109 -1.06 10.05 -16.53
C ILE A 109 0.13 9.59 -17.35
N MET A 110 0.23 8.30 -17.71
CA MET A 110 1.31 7.79 -18.55
C MET A 110 1.37 8.50 -19.90
N ASP A 111 0.22 8.62 -20.58
CA ASP A 111 0.12 9.30 -21.87
C ASP A 111 0.47 10.81 -21.72
N GLY A 112 0.00 11.46 -20.65
CA GLY A 112 0.29 12.87 -20.36
C GLY A 112 1.78 13.13 -20.09
N LEU A 113 2.40 12.30 -19.26
CA LEU A 113 3.83 12.40 -18.94
C LEU A 113 4.69 12.25 -20.21
N GLN A 114 4.34 11.32 -21.09
CA GLN A 114 5.04 11.16 -22.38
C GLN A 114 4.87 12.41 -23.25
N HIS A 115 3.67 12.99 -23.29
CA HIS A 115 3.37 14.16 -24.10
C HIS A 115 4.19 15.41 -23.68
N ILE A 116 4.42 15.60 -22.37
CA ILE A 116 5.20 16.71 -21.84
C ILE A 116 6.71 16.44 -21.76
N GLY A 117 7.17 15.27 -22.23
CA GLY A 117 8.59 14.91 -22.27
C GLY A 117 9.16 14.26 -21.01
N LEU A 118 8.37 14.04 -19.96
CA LEU A 118 8.76 13.31 -18.76
C LEU A 118 8.63 11.80 -19.00
N GLN A 119 9.56 11.22 -19.73
CA GLN A 119 9.47 9.85 -20.27
C GLN A 119 10.27 8.82 -19.46
N THR A 120 11.11 9.27 -18.52
CA THR A 120 11.97 8.38 -17.75
C THR A 120 11.28 7.95 -16.46
N PHE A 121 10.44 6.94 -16.54
CA PHE A 121 9.79 6.30 -15.40
C PHE A 121 9.51 4.83 -15.71
N ALA A 122 9.46 3.99 -14.67
CA ALA A 122 8.93 2.64 -14.77
C ALA A 122 7.39 2.69 -14.70
N PRO A 123 6.66 2.03 -15.61
CA PRO A 123 5.21 1.93 -15.49
C PRO A 123 4.84 1.30 -14.13
N PRO A 124 3.95 1.93 -13.35
CA PRO A 124 3.58 1.37 -12.05
C PRO A 124 2.81 0.05 -12.22
N ASP A 125 3.25 -0.99 -11.53
CA ASP A 125 2.57 -2.30 -11.50
C ASP A 125 1.41 -2.32 -10.49
N GLY A 126 1.33 -1.32 -9.59
CA GLY A 126 0.28 -1.18 -8.58
C GLY A 126 0.27 0.20 -7.96
N ALA A 127 -0.58 0.39 -6.94
CA ALA A 127 -0.83 1.64 -6.25
C ALA A 127 -1.31 2.77 -7.19
N PHE A 128 -1.10 4.03 -6.83
CA PHE A 128 -1.50 5.19 -7.63
C PHE A 128 -0.39 6.26 -7.67
N TYR A 129 0.86 5.82 -7.63
CA TYR A 129 2.04 6.67 -7.67
C TYR A 129 2.80 6.47 -8.98
N PHE A 130 3.48 7.55 -9.41
CA PHE A 130 4.49 7.52 -10.44
C PHE A 130 5.80 7.99 -9.84
N TYR A 131 6.88 7.24 -10.09
CA TYR A 131 8.23 7.63 -9.72
C TYR A 131 8.97 8.03 -11.00
N ILE A 132 9.22 9.34 -11.14
CA ILE A 132 9.71 9.93 -12.39
C ILE A 132 11.13 10.43 -12.17
N ASP A 133 12.04 10.06 -13.05
CA ASP A 133 13.37 10.61 -13.07
C ASP A 133 13.36 12.02 -13.72
N ILE A 134 13.63 13.03 -12.91
CA ILE A 134 13.69 14.43 -13.31
C ILE A 134 15.12 14.95 -13.47
N SER A 135 16.14 14.10 -13.40
CA SER A 135 17.57 14.49 -13.43
C SER A 135 17.96 15.34 -14.63
N LYS A 136 17.19 15.29 -15.72
CA LYS A 136 17.37 16.16 -16.90
C LYS A 136 16.93 17.62 -16.69
N TYR A 137 16.14 17.87 -15.65
CA TYR A 137 15.53 19.18 -15.39
C TYR A 137 16.03 19.79 -14.10
N SER A 138 16.27 18.98 -13.07
CA SER A 138 16.75 19.41 -11.77
C SER A 138 17.41 18.25 -11.03
N ASP A 139 18.38 18.55 -10.20
CA ASP A 139 18.99 17.67 -9.19
C ASP A 139 18.34 17.82 -7.81
N ASP A 140 17.40 18.78 -7.67
CA ASP A 140 16.56 18.98 -6.48
C ASP A 140 15.08 18.79 -6.82
N SER A 141 14.55 17.61 -6.45
CA SER A 141 13.16 17.24 -6.70
C SER A 141 12.14 18.09 -5.91
N LEU A 142 12.51 18.58 -4.74
CA LEU A 142 11.62 19.41 -3.94
C LEU A 142 11.43 20.78 -4.56
N SER A 143 12.53 21.42 -4.97
CA SER A 143 12.49 22.69 -5.71
C SER A 143 11.69 22.53 -7.01
N PHE A 144 11.99 21.51 -7.79
CA PHE A 144 11.25 21.22 -9.03
C PHE A 144 9.75 21.11 -8.83
N CYS A 145 9.28 20.38 -7.80
CA CYS A 145 7.85 20.24 -7.51
C CYS A 145 7.19 21.54 -6.99
N ASN A 146 7.95 22.47 -6.43
CA ASN A 146 7.42 23.76 -5.97
C ASN A 146 7.33 24.78 -7.11
N ASP A 147 8.12 24.61 -8.18
CA ASP A 147 8.20 25.54 -9.30
C ASP A 147 7.23 25.19 -10.46
N VAL A 148 6.59 24.00 -10.40
CA VAL A 148 5.61 23.49 -11.36
C VAL A 148 4.21 23.51 -10.79
#